data_5c66fee198389fbfeb306c85ceffd861
#
_entry.id   5c66fee198389fbfeb306c85ceffd861
#
_cell.length_a   1.000
_cell.length_b   1.000
_cell.length_c   1.000
_cell.angle_alpha   90.00
_cell.angle_beta   90.00
_cell.angle_gamma   90.00
#
_symmetry.space_group_name_H-M   'P 1'
#
loop_
_entity.id
_entity.type
_entity.pdbx_description
1 polymer ?
#
loop_
_entity_poly.entity_id
_entity_poly.type
_entity_poly.pdbx_seq_one_letter_code
_entity_poly.pdbx_strand_id
1 'polypeptide(L)'
;MRSGWLVGLLLCGIVGTLPAAAAEALVPAEIRAVSEVWDDHTNADGTGLGWDVLRKVFEPAGVKVLANTEPYTRSIGLVMRGKADVWLGSYADEVDGAVYPTWHYDVDRIYALGLSQAPLPSNETVGQYRLFWVRGYDFQDQLPNITTYREIQRRDGVLEMLQNKRADFYIDAIEEIDMVLAAASDKSAFRITQVAELPLFLGFSPNQRGRALAALFDQRMAVLVQNGALKPIFAGWNKPYPFSPATNP
;
A
#
# COMPACT_ATOMS: atom_id res chain seq x y z
N MET A 1 -65.85 45.69 46.24
CA MET A 1 -64.65 45.95 45.47
C MET A 1 -63.61 44.86 45.86
N ARG A 2 -63.41 43.86 45.04
CA ARG A 2 -62.56 42.71 45.35
C ARG A 2 -61.52 42.53 44.22
N SER A 3 -60.28 42.79 44.57
CA SER A 3 -59.12 42.57 43.69
C SER A 3 -58.75 41.10 43.65
N GLY A 4 -58.78 40.48 42.46
CA GLY A 4 -58.25 39.14 42.23
C GLY A 4 -56.83 39.17 41.68
N TRP A 5 -55.94 38.50 42.35
CA TRP A 5 -54.56 38.29 41.90
C TRP A 5 -54.46 36.93 41.15
N LEU A 6 -54.11 36.97 39.88
CA LEU A 6 -53.75 35.80 39.10
C LEU A 6 -52.25 35.50 39.25
N VAL A 7 -51.95 34.38 39.86
CA VAL A 7 -50.56 33.81 39.90
C VAL A 7 -50.36 32.95 38.70
N GLY A 8 -49.55 33.43 37.78
CA GLY A 8 -49.12 32.61 36.62
C GLY A 8 -47.98 31.69 37.00
N LEU A 9 -48.21 30.40 36.94
CA LEU A 9 -47.18 29.36 37.09
C LEU A 9 -46.43 29.24 35.75
N LEU A 10 -45.11 29.61 35.75
CA LEU A 10 -44.21 29.38 34.66
C LEU A 10 -43.63 27.95 34.82
N LEU A 11 -44.08 26.98 34.02
CA LEU A 11 -43.43 25.67 33.89
C LEU A 11 -42.20 25.84 33.00
N CYS A 12 -41.01 25.83 33.60
CA CYS A 12 -39.74 25.73 32.89
C CYS A 12 -39.49 24.26 32.54
N GLY A 13 -39.80 23.91 31.29
CA GLY A 13 -39.48 22.57 30.76
C GLY A 13 -37.96 22.41 30.56
N ILE A 14 -37.32 21.59 31.40
CA ILE A 14 -35.92 21.20 31.21
C ILE A 14 -35.91 20.18 30.08
N VAL A 15 -35.55 20.62 28.87
CA VAL A 15 -35.21 19.73 27.75
C VAL A 15 -33.82 19.15 28.04
N GLY A 16 -33.80 17.95 28.64
CA GLY A 16 -32.58 17.21 28.81
C GLY A 16 -32.07 16.72 27.45
N THR A 17 -31.00 17.33 26.96
CA THR A 17 -30.25 16.80 25.83
C THR A 17 -29.54 15.50 26.27
N LEU A 18 -30.07 14.35 25.88
CA LEU A 18 -29.36 13.10 26.00
C LEU A 18 -28.07 13.17 25.14
N PRO A 19 -26.89 12.90 25.68
CA PRO A 19 -25.71 12.79 24.87
C PRO A 19 -25.94 11.64 23.87
N ALA A 20 -25.84 11.92 22.58
CA ALA A 20 -25.76 10.88 21.56
C ALA A 20 -24.51 10.06 21.88
N ALA A 21 -24.69 8.89 22.47
CA ALA A 21 -23.64 7.89 22.59
C ALA A 21 -23.21 7.60 21.16
N ALA A 22 -22.01 8.05 20.78
CA ALA A 22 -21.36 7.62 19.55
C ALA A 22 -21.30 6.08 19.66
N ALA A 23 -22.04 5.39 18.78
CA ALA A 23 -21.96 3.96 18.69
C ALA A 23 -20.50 3.64 18.35
N GLU A 24 -19.74 3.12 19.30
CA GLU A 24 -18.43 2.55 19.04
C GLU A 24 -18.63 1.54 17.91
N ALA A 25 -18.03 1.82 16.76
CA ALA A 25 -18.08 0.90 15.62
C ALA A 25 -17.46 -0.41 16.11
N LEU A 26 -18.30 -1.44 16.31
CA LEU A 26 -17.85 -2.76 16.75
C LEU A 26 -16.75 -3.23 15.79
N VAL A 27 -15.54 -3.39 16.34
CA VAL A 27 -14.40 -3.92 15.59
C VAL A 27 -14.79 -5.34 15.15
N PRO A 28 -14.71 -5.66 13.84
CA PRO A 28 -15.07 -6.98 13.35
C PRO A 28 -14.20 -8.07 13.97
N ALA A 29 -14.75 -9.27 14.23
CA ALA A 29 -13.99 -10.40 14.78
C ALA A 29 -12.97 -11.00 13.78
N GLU A 30 -13.09 -10.68 12.50
CA GLU A 30 -12.20 -11.15 11.44
C GLU A 30 -12.02 -10.09 10.37
N ILE A 31 -10.92 -10.19 9.61
CA ILE A 31 -10.65 -9.41 8.40
C ILE A 31 -10.36 -10.36 7.23
N ARG A 32 -11.11 -10.22 6.13
CA ARG A 32 -10.92 -10.98 4.90
C ARG A 32 -9.96 -10.21 4.00
N ALA A 33 -8.71 -10.64 4.00
CA ALA A 33 -7.64 -10.02 3.25
C ALA A 33 -7.36 -10.80 1.96
N VAL A 34 -7.20 -10.10 0.86
CA VAL A 34 -6.89 -10.67 -0.46
C VAL A 34 -5.69 -9.97 -1.08
N SER A 35 -4.86 -10.72 -1.80
CA SER A 35 -3.71 -10.21 -2.55
C SER A 35 -3.46 -11.10 -3.76
N GLU A 36 -2.64 -10.67 -4.70
CA GLU A 36 -2.04 -11.59 -5.64
C GLU A 36 -0.96 -12.45 -4.96
N VAL A 37 -0.52 -13.51 -5.63
CA VAL A 37 0.64 -14.27 -5.18
C VAL A 37 1.88 -13.44 -5.50
N TRP A 38 2.58 -13.05 -4.45
CA TRP A 38 3.83 -12.30 -4.53
C TRP A 38 4.84 -12.99 -3.61
N ASP A 39 5.90 -13.52 -4.19
CA ASP A 39 6.88 -14.33 -3.48
C ASP A 39 7.49 -13.58 -2.28
N ASP A 40 7.62 -14.28 -1.15
CA ASP A 40 8.07 -13.76 0.14
C ASP A 40 7.18 -12.65 0.75
N HIS A 41 6.18 -12.16 0.02
CA HIS A 41 5.32 -11.08 0.47
C HIS A 41 3.90 -11.54 0.79
N THR A 42 3.23 -12.20 -0.17
CA THR A 42 1.88 -12.74 -0.03
C THR A 42 1.79 -14.11 -0.69
N ASN A 43 2.55 -15.08 -0.17
CA ASN A 43 2.58 -16.44 -0.66
C ASN A 43 1.20 -17.10 -0.64
N ALA A 44 0.96 -18.01 -1.58
CA ALA A 44 -0.32 -18.71 -1.72
C ALA A 44 -0.66 -19.60 -0.50
N ASP A 45 0.33 -20.02 0.28
CA ASP A 45 0.16 -20.79 1.51
C ASP A 45 -0.19 -19.94 2.74
N GLY A 46 -0.31 -18.62 2.55
CA GLY A 46 -0.62 -17.66 3.60
C GLY A 46 0.59 -17.23 4.44
N THR A 47 1.82 -17.60 4.05
CA THR A 47 3.06 -17.04 4.61
C THR A 47 3.48 -15.78 3.85
N GLY A 48 4.39 -14.97 4.38
CA GLY A 48 4.93 -13.79 3.71
C GLY A 48 4.87 -12.54 4.56
N LEU A 49 5.74 -11.57 4.22
CA LEU A 49 5.90 -10.31 4.95
C LEU A 49 4.57 -9.57 5.12
N GLY A 50 3.81 -9.39 4.04
CA GLY A 50 2.55 -8.66 4.06
C GLY A 50 1.51 -9.32 4.97
N TRP A 51 1.38 -10.66 4.89
CA TRP A 51 0.50 -11.40 5.77
C TRP A 51 0.92 -11.32 7.24
N ASP A 52 2.22 -11.36 7.52
CA ASP A 52 2.74 -11.29 8.90
C ASP A 52 2.56 -9.89 9.50
N VAL A 53 2.70 -8.83 8.70
CA VAL A 53 2.37 -7.47 9.13
C VAL A 53 0.89 -7.36 9.47
N LEU A 54 -0.02 -7.87 8.62
CA LEU A 54 -1.45 -7.85 8.92
C LEU A 54 -1.77 -8.59 10.22
N ARG A 55 -1.24 -9.79 10.41
CA ARG A 55 -1.43 -10.55 11.66
C ARG A 55 -0.94 -9.79 12.87
N LYS A 56 0.24 -9.18 12.77
CA LYS A 56 0.81 -8.37 13.86
C LYS A 56 -0.06 -7.18 14.24
N VAL A 57 -0.70 -6.58 13.24
CA VAL A 57 -1.62 -5.45 13.46
C VAL A 57 -2.94 -5.92 14.06
N PHE A 58 -3.60 -6.89 13.44
CA PHE A 58 -5.01 -7.20 13.69
C PHE A 58 -5.24 -8.24 14.78
N GLU A 59 -4.44 -9.32 14.84
CA GLU A 59 -4.72 -10.43 15.78
C GLU A 59 -4.59 -10.04 17.26
N PRO A 60 -3.60 -9.21 17.68
CA PRO A 60 -3.56 -8.74 19.06
C PRO A 60 -4.73 -7.82 19.44
N ALA A 61 -5.46 -7.29 18.45
CA ALA A 61 -6.69 -6.53 18.67
C ALA A 61 -7.95 -7.42 18.62
N GLY A 62 -7.81 -8.74 18.58
CA GLY A 62 -8.91 -9.70 18.54
C GLY A 62 -9.53 -9.90 17.16
N VAL A 63 -8.89 -9.42 16.09
CA VAL A 63 -9.37 -9.54 14.71
C VAL A 63 -8.57 -10.63 13.98
N LYS A 64 -9.20 -11.78 13.71
CA LYS A 64 -8.55 -12.87 12.98
C LYS A 64 -8.30 -12.52 11.52
N VAL A 65 -7.08 -12.74 11.03
CA VAL A 65 -6.73 -12.52 9.62
C VAL A 65 -7.06 -13.76 8.79
N LEU A 66 -7.92 -13.59 7.80
CA LEU A 66 -8.25 -14.60 6.80
C LEU A 66 -7.59 -14.19 5.49
N ALA A 67 -6.41 -14.74 5.21
CA ALA A 67 -5.62 -14.48 4.02
C ALA A 67 -6.07 -15.38 2.86
N ASN A 68 -6.23 -14.79 1.67
CA ASN A 68 -6.53 -15.51 0.44
C ASN A 68 -5.80 -14.86 -0.74
N THR A 69 -5.42 -15.64 -1.75
CA THR A 69 -4.78 -15.12 -2.95
C THR A 69 -5.71 -15.18 -4.16
N GLU A 70 -5.72 -14.09 -4.92
CA GLU A 70 -6.49 -13.88 -6.15
C GLU A 70 -5.68 -12.96 -7.07
N PRO A 71 -5.87 -12.97 -8.38
CA PRO A 71 -5.23 -12.00 -9.26
C PRO A 71 -5.49 -10.55 -8.81
N TYR A 72 -4.53 -9.65 -8.94
CA TYR A 72 -4.57 -8.29 -8.38
C TYR A 72 -5.87 -7.54 -8.66
N THR A 73 -6.24 -7.41 -9.95
CA THR A 73 -7.51 -6.75 -10.34
C THR A 73 -8.75 -7.43 -9.77
N ARG A 74 -8.71 -8.75 -9.56
CA ARG A 74 -9.81 -9.48 -8.91
C ARG A 74 -9.87 -9.18 -7.43
N SER A 75 -8.72 -9.08 -6.75
CA SER A 75 -8.62 -8.68 -5.34
C SER A 75 -9.27 -7.32 -5.11
N ILE A 76 -8.90 -6.30 -5.89
CA ILE A 76 -9.55 -4.99 -5.88
C ILE A 76 -11.07 -5.12 -6.07
N GLY A 77 -11.48 -5.83 -7.11
CA GLY A 77 -12.90 -6.02 -7.40
C GLY A 77 -13.69 -6.73 -6.29
N LEU A 78 -13.09 -7.66 -5.56
CA LEU A 78 -13.73 -8.31 -4.41
C LEU A 78 -13.93 -7.32 -3.25
N VAL A 79 -12.92 -6.51 -2.95
CA VAL A 79 -12.97 -5.51 -1.87
C VAL A 79 -13.96 -4.40 -2.20
N MET A 80 -13.93 -3.85 -3.42
CA MET A 80 -14.84 -2.77 -3.83
C MET A 80 -16.31 -3.21 -3.81
N ARG A 81 -16.60 -4.50 -3.98
CA ARG A 81 -17.94 -5.07 -3.83
C ARG A 81 -18.28 -5.58 -2.42
N GLY A 82 -17.40 -5.36 -1.43
CA GLY A 82 -17.59 -5.81 -0.04
C GLY A 82 -17.53 -7.34 0.16
N LYS A 83 -16.99 -8.09 -0.81
CA LYS A 83 -16.78 -9.55 -0.71
C LYS A 83 -15.51 -9.91 0.05
N ALA A 84 -14.53 -9.02 0.05
CA ALA A 84 -13.38 -8.98 0.95
C ALA A 84 -13.34 -7.62 1.65
N ASP A 85 -12.48 -7.47 2.65
CA ASP A 85 -12.40 -6.27 3.45
C ASP A 85 -11.22 -5.37 3.05
N VAL A 86 -10.12 -6.00 2.59
CA VAL A 86 -8.87 -5.32 2.28
C VAL A 86 -8.09 -6.06 1.20
N TRP A 87 -7.40 -5.34 0.31
CA TRP A 87 -6.35 -5.89 -0.54
C TRP A 87 -4.99 -5.27 -0.21
N LEU A 88 -3.91 -5.99 -0.54
CA LEU A 88 -2.54 -5.58 -0.33
C LEU A 88 -1.90 -5.13 -1.66
N GLY A 89 -0.83 -4.33 -1.56
CA GLY A 89 0.01 -3.95 -2.69
C GLY A 89 -0.50 -2.75 -3.48
N SER A 90 -1.36 -1.90 -2.89
CA SER A 90 -1.84 -0.69 -3.55
C SER A 90 -0.88 0.48 -3.36
N TYR A 91 -0.77 1.33 -4.36
CA TYR A 91 -0.22 2.67 -4.17
C TYR A 91 -1.29 3.61 -3.57
N ALA A 92 -0.85 4.78 -3.11
CA ALA A 92 -1.77 5.78 -2.55
C ALA A 92 -2.80 6.20 -3.60
N ASP A 93 -4.09 6.19 -3.21
CA ASP A 93 -5.20 6.66 -4.04
C ASP A 93 -5.33 5.99 -5.43
N GLU A 94 -4.75 4.81 -5.61
CA GLU A 94 -4.77 4.07 -6.87
C GLU A 94 -6.18 3.75 -7.37
N VAL A 95 -7.12 3.49 -6.45
CA VAL A 95 -8.49 3.09 -6.78
C VAL A 95 -9.49 4.08 -6.22
N ASP A 96 -10.19 4.78 -7.11
CA ASP A 96 -11.22 5.74 -6.75
C ASP A 96 -12.30 5.12 -5.85
N GLY A 97 -12.61 5.82 -4.77
CA GLY A 97 -13.64 5.45 -3.83
C GLY A 97 -13.26 4.34 -2.84
N ALA A 98 -12.07 3.78 -2.91
CA ALA A 98 -11.54 2.92 -1.86
C ALA A 98 -11.19 3.72 -0.59
N VAL A 99 -11.03 3.05 0.53
CA VAL A 99 -10.56 3.68 1.78
C VAL A 99 -9.11 3.32 2.00
N TYR A 100 -8.25 4.34 2.05
CA TYR A 100 -6.84 4.19 2.34
C TYR A 100 -6.54 4.62 3.77
N PRO A 101 -5.70 3.87 4.51
CA PRO A 101 -5.19 4.30 5.80
C PRO A 101 -4.11 5.36 5.61
N THR A 102 -3.78 6.06 6.70
CA THR A 102 -2.68 7.02 6.73
C THR A 102 -1.31 6.34 6.66
N TRP A 103 -1.18 5.17 7.31
CA TRP A 103 0.06 4.41 7.34
C TRP A 103 0.16 3.46 6.15
N HIS A 104 1.28 3.49 5.45
CA HIS A 104 1.68 2.38 4.58
C HIS A 104 2.11 1.17 5.41
N TYR A 105 2.13 -0.03 4.82
CA TYR A 105 2.56 -1.23 5.53
C TYR A 105 3.93 -1.72 5.09
N ASP A 106 4.39 -1.30 3.91
CA ASP A 106 5.69 -1.58 3.32
C ASP A 106 6.03 -0.49 2.29
N VAL A 107 7.15 -0.63 1.58
CA VAL A 107 7.53 0.20 0.43
C VAL A 107 7.99 -0.69 -0.72
N ASP A 108 7.59 -0.35 -1.92
CA ASP A 108 8.11 -0.93 -3.14
C ASP A 108 9.36 -0.15 -3.56
N ARG A 109 10.48 -0.84 -3.71
CA ARG A 109 11.75 -0.24 -4.11
C ARG A 109 11.94 -0.37 -5.58
N ILE A 110 11.84 0.75 -6.27
CA ILE A 110 11.88 0.84 -7.72
C ILE A 110 13.31 1.13 -8.18
N TYR A 111 13.73 0.36 -9.15
CA TYR A 111 15.08 0.44 -9.71
C TYR A 111 15.06 0.69 -11.21
N ALA A 112 16.12 1.33 -11.68
CA ALA A 112 16.43 1.50 -13.10
C ALA A 112 17.57 0.55 -13.48
N LEU A 113 17.31 -0.36 -14.40
CA LEU A 113 18.33 -1.19 -15.08
C LEU A 113 18.76 -0.50 -16.36
N GLY A 114 20.03 -0.19 -16.50
CA GLY A 114 20.61 0.40 -17.69
C GLY A 114 21.97 -0.20 -18.04
N LEU A 115 22.56 0.25 -19.14
CA LEU A 115 23.94 -0.11 -19.45
C LEU A 115 24.91 0.47 -18.42
N SER A 116 26.01 -0.23 -18.12
CA SER A 116 26.96 0.19 -17.07
C SER A 116 27.58 1.57 -17.31
N GLN A 117 27.71 1.99 -18.56
CA GLN A 117 28.21 3.31 -18.98
C GLN A 117 27.11 4.38 -19.04
N ALA A 118 25.83 4.05 -18.87
CA ALA A 118 24.76 5.04 -18.87
C ALA A 118 24.89 5.99 -17.65
N PRO A 119 24.33 7.21 -17.71
CA PRO A 119 24.26 8.08 -16.53
C PRO A 119 23.60 7.37 -15.35
N LEU A 120 23.82 7.89 -14.12
CA LEU A 120 23.12 7.41 -12.94
C LEU A 120 21.79 8.19 -12.81
N PRO A 121 20.64 7.54 -13.00
CA PRO A 121 19.36 8.19 -12.74
C PRO A 121 19.14 8.33 -11.23
N SER A 122 18.45 9.40 -10.82
CA SER A 122 17.90 9.58 -9.48
C SER A 122 16.39 9.77 -9.60
N ASN A 123 15.69 9.85 -8.47
CA ASN A 123 14.26 10.16 -8.46
C ASN A 123 13.94 11.43 -9.26
N GLU A 124 14.74 12.51 -9.09
CA GLU A 124 14.51 13.80 -9.76
C GLU A 124 14.86 13.78 -11.24
N THR A 125 15.76 12.89 -11.68
CA THR A 125 16.29 12.88 -13.05
C THR A 125 15.77 11.75 -13.92
N VAL A 126 15.16 10.71 -13.34
CA VAL A 126 14.72 9.52 -14.08
C VAL A 126 13.78 9.85 -15.23
N GLY A 127 12.88 10.83 -15.06
CA GLY A 127 11.95 11.27 -16.09
C GLY A 127 12.59 11.93 -17.30
N GLN A 128 13.89 12.25 -17.28
CA GLN A 128 14.63 12.84 -18.41
C GLN A 128 15.08 11.80 -19.42
N TYR A 129 14.97 10.50 -19.10
CA TYR A 129 15.44 9.38 -19.92
C TYR A 129 14.29 8.69 -20.65
N ARG A 130 14.63 7.92 -21.69
CA ARG A 130 13.67 7.03 -22.37
C ARG A 130 13.50 5.77 -21.54
N LEU A 131 12.33 5.67 -20.90
CA LEU A 131 12.01 4.61 -19.97
C LEU A 131 11.13 3.55 -20.61
N PHE A 132 11.15 2.34 -20.04
CA PHE A 132 10.17 1.32 -20.35
C PHE A 132 9.96 0.38 -19.17
N TRP A 133 8.75 -0.20 -19.10
CA TRP A 133 8.32 -1.12 -18.06
C TRP A 133 7.21 -2.04 -18.55
N VAL A 134 6.80 -3.00 -17.74
CA VAL A 134 5.69 -3.90 -18.05
C VAL A 134 4.37 -3.13 -17.99
N ARG A 135 3.48 -3.37 -18.95
CA ARG A 135 2.18 -2.73 -19.04
C ARG A 135 1.35 -2.94 -17.78
N GLY A 136 0.72 -1.85 -17.31
CA GLY A 136 -0.13 -1.85 -16.13
C GLY A 136 0.61 -1.55 -14.83
N TYR A 137 1.91 -1.22 -14.87
CA TYR A 137 2.64 -0.75 -13.70
C TYR A 137 2.46 0.74 -13.44
N ASP A 138 2.07 1.47 -14.47
CA ASP A 138 1.68 2.89 -14.42
C ASP A 138 2.67 3.80 -13.69
N PHE A 139 3.99 3.49 -13.82
CA PHE A 139 5.05 4.28 -13.18
C PHE A 139 5.08 5.74 -13.60
N GLN A 140 4.46 6.12 -14.72
CA GLN A 140 4.29 7.52 -15.11
C GLN A 140 3.46 8.32 -14.11
N ASP A 141 2.60 7.66 -13.33
CA ASP A 141 1.75 8.28 -12.31
C ASP A 141 2.43 8.28 -10.93
N GLN A 142 3.50 7.51 -10.76
CA GLN A 142 4.20 7.31 -9.50
C GLN A 142 5.59 7.97 -9.44
N LEU A 143 6.26 8.10 -10.60
CA LEU A 143 7.58 8.71 -10.69
C LEU A 143 7.49 10.13 -11.24
N PRO A 144 8.33 11.07 -10.76
CA PRO A 144 8.22 12.47 -11.14
C PRO A 144 8.70 12.72 -12.58
N ASN A 145 8.05 13.66 -13.25
CA ASN A 145 8.48 14.24 -14.53
C ASN A 145 8.60 13.24 -15.69
N ILE A 146 7.89 12.12 -15.65
CA ILE A 146 7.89 11.17 -16.75
C ILE A 146 7.16 11.76 -17.96
N THR A 147 7.86 11.94 -19.05
CA THR A 147 7.32 12.49 -20.32
C THR A 147 7.43 11.52 -21.49
N THR A 148 8.36 10.58 -21.42
CA THR A 148 8.64 9.62 -22.50
C THR A 148 8.87 8.24 -21.95
N TYR A 149 7.93 7.34 -22.23
CA TYR A 149 8.02 5.94 -21.82
C TYR A 149 7.41 5.01 -22.85
N ARG A 150 7.66 3.72 -22.68
CA ARG A 150 7.03 2.62 -23.43
C ARG A 150 6.62 1.52 -22.48
N GLU A 151 5.52 0.90 -22.79
CA GLU A 151 5.09 -0.33 -22.12
C GLU A 151 5.44 -1.56 -22.97
N ILE A 152 5.91 -2.60 -22.31
CA ILE A 152 6.14 -3.92 -22.90
C ILE A 152 5.19 -4.95 -22.30
N GLN A 153 4.91 -6.01 -23.05
CA GLN A 153 4.00 -7.09 -22.58
C GLN A 153 4.72 -8.11 -21.70
N ARG A 154 6.00 -8.30 -21.92
CA ARG A 154 6.84 -9.33 -21.28
C ARG A 154 8.24 -8.81 -21.07
N ARG A 155 8.94 -9.38 -20.10
CA ARG A 155 10.33 -9.04 -19.78
C ARG A 155 11.35 -9.62 -20.78
N ASP A 156 10.90 -10.55 -21.63
CA ASP A 156 11.75 -11.08 -22.70
C ASP A 156 12.25 -9.95 -23.59
N GLY A 157 13.55 -9.93 -23.88
CA GLY A 157 14.17 -8.91 -24.74
C GLY A 157 14.51 -7.59 -24.06
N VAL A 158 14.30 -7.42 -22.75
CA VAL A 158 14.69 -6.19 -22.00
C VAL A 158 16.18 -5.89 -22.19
N LEU A 159 17.05 -6.89 -22.01
CA LEU A 159 18.50 -6.71 -22.18
C LEU A 159 18.86 -6.30 -23.60
N GLU A 160 18.23 -6.91 -24.60
CA GLU A 160 18.43 -6.57 -26.01
C GLU A 160 17.97 -5.12 -26.33
N MET A 161 16.85 -4.70 -25.74
CA MET A 161 16.38 -3.30 -25.92
C MET A 161 17.39 -2.30 -25.38
N LEU A 162 17.98 -2.55 -24.20
CA LEU A 162 19.01 -1.71 -23.61
C LEU A 162 20.31 -1.73 -24.45
N GLN A 163 20.79 -2.91 -24.86
CA GLN A 163 22.00 -3.07 -25.69
C GLN A 163 21.87 -2.37 -27.03
N ASN A 164 20.70 -2.46 -27.66
CA ASN A 164 20.40 -1.78 -28.92
C ASN A 164 20.01 -0.30 -28.74
N LYS A 165 20.12 0.26 -27.53
CA LYS A 165 19.82 1.66 -27.20
C LYS A 165 18.41 2.10 -27.63
N ARG A 166 17.44 1.16 -27.62
CA ARG A 166 16.04 1.47 -27.93
C ARG A 166 15.35 2.23 -26.81
N ALA A 167 15.88 2.13 -25.60
CA ALA A 167 15.57 2.91 -24.40
C ALA A 167 16.82 3.04 -23.53
N ASP A 168 16.77 3.91 -22.53
CA ASP A 168 17.90 4.17 -21.66
C ASP A 168 17.83 3.31 -20.38
N PHE A 169 16.62 3.14 -19.82
CA PHE A 169 16.42 2.35 -18.59
C PHE A 169 15.14 1.54 -18.65
N TYR A 170 15.23 0.32 -18.14
CA TYR A 170 14.12 -0.52 -17.72
C TYR A 170 13.81 -0.25 -16.25
N ILE A 171 12.55 0.00 -15.93
CA ILE A 171 12.08 0.31 -14.57
C ILE A 171 11.28 -0.87 -14.04
N ASP A 172 11.69 -1.40 -12.87
CA ASP A 172 10.98 -2.49 -12.19
C ASP A 172 11.45 -2.61 -10.74
N ALA A 173 10.83 -3.50 -9.95
CA ALA A 173 11.32 -3.91 -8.65
C ALA A 173 12.60 -4.75 -8.77
N ILE A 174 13.34 -4.90 -7.68
CA ILE A 174 14.66 -5.54 -7.72
C ILE A 174 14.58 -7.02 -8.10
N GLU A 175 13.56 -7.71 -7.63
CA GLU A 175 13.36 -9.14 -7.88
C GLU A 175 13.16 -9.41 -9.37
N GLU A 176 12.37 -8.61 -10.05
CA GLU A 176 12.11 -8.67 -11.49
C GLU A 176 13.35 -8.30 -12.32
N ILE A 177 14.12 -7.30 -11.86
CA ILE A 177 15.38 -6.93 -12.48
C ILE A 177 16.40 -8.08 -12.36
N ASP A 178 16.47 -8.73 -11.21
CA ASP A 178 17.36 -9.87 -11.00
C ASP A 178 16.99 -11.05 -11.91
N MET A 179 15.70 -11.33 -12.12
CA MET A 179 15.24 -12.32 -13.10
C MET A 179 15.67 -11.97 -14.52
N VAL A 180 15.53 -10.69 -14.92
CA VAL A 180 15.99 -10.23 -16.24
C VAL A 180 17.50 -10.40 -16.37
N LEU A 181 18.28 -10.00 -15.37
CA LEU A 181 19.73 -10.12 -15.37
C LEU A 181 20.24 -11.55 -15.28
N ALA A 182 19.44 -12.49 -14.80
CA ALA A 182 19.81 -13.92 -14.81
C ALA A 182 20.03 -14.44 -16.24
N ALA A 183 19.38 -13.86 -17.24
CA ALA A 183 19.55 -14.20 -18.66
C ALA A 183 20.75 -13.49 -19.33
N ALA A 184 21.44 -12.58 -18.64
CA ALA A 184 22.59 -11.87 -19.21
C ALA A 184 23.81 -12.79 -19.32
N SER A 185 24.45 -12.83 -20.49
CA SER A 185 25.73 -13.50 -20.70
C SER A 185 26.89 -12.77 -19.99
N ASP A 186 26.78 -11.46 -19.87
CA ASP A 186 27.70 -10.58 -19.11
C ASP A 186 26.88 -9.59 -18.28
N LYS A 187 26.76 -9.84 -16.98
CA LYS A 187 26.06 -8.97 -16.05
C LYS A 187 26.78 -7.64 -15.83
N SER A 188 28.10 -7.60 -15.99
CA SER A 188 28.90 -6.38 -15.80
C SER A 188 28.62 -5.28 -16.85
N ALA A 189 28.02 -5.67 -17.97
CA ALA A 189 27.57 -4.72 -18.99
C ALA A 189 26.38 -3.86 -18.54
N PHE A 190 25.73 -4.21 -17.43
CA PHE A 190 24.56 -3.55 -16.89
C PHE A 190 24.81 -3.00 -15.49
N ARG A 191 23.97 -2.05 -15.09
CA ARG A 191 23.97 -1.47 -13.76
C ARG A 191 22.54 -1.24 -13.29
N ILE A 192 22.31 -1.53 -12.01
CA ILE A 192 21.07 -1.30 -11.29
C ILE A 192 21.25 -0.04 -10.44
N THR A 193 20.28 0.85 -10.45
CA THR A 193 20.26 2.06 -9.62
C THR A 193 18.89 2.22 -9.02
N GLN A 194 18.78 2.32 -7.69
CA GLN A 194 17.51 2.63 -7.05
C GLN A 194 17.09 4.06 -7.39
N VAL A 195 15.85 4.23 -7.84
CA VAL A 195 15.31 5.53 -8.27
C VAL A 195 14.15 6.01 -7.41
N ALA A 196 13.42 5.10 -6.76
CA ALA A 196 12.33 5.50 -5.87
C ALA A 196 12.10 4.48 -4.76
N GLU A 197 11.38 4.92 -3.72
CA GLU A 197 10.65 4.10 -2.77
C GLU A 197 9.20 4.54 -2.81
N LEU A 198 8.31 3.65 -3.21
CA LEU A 198 6.88 3.91 -3.32
C LEU A 198 6.16 3.23 -2.15
N PRO A 199 5.52 4.00 -1.26
CA PRO A 199 4.80 3.43 -0.14
C PRO A 199 3.67 2.51 -0.60
N LEU A 200 3.61 1.30 -0.03
CA LEU A 200 2.57 0.31 -0.29
C LEU A 200 1.49 0.39 0.78
N PHE A 201 0.29 0.63 0.33
CA PHE A 201 -0.89 0.76 1.17
C PHE A 201 -1.78 -0.47 1.11
N LEU A 202 -2.64 -0.56 2.12
CA LEU A 202 -3.80 -1.43 2.13
C LEU A 202 -4.99 -0.67 1.54
N GLY A 203 -5.67 -1.25 0.57
CA GLY A 203 -6.93 -0.69 0.09
C GLY A 203 -8.12 -1.36 0.76
N PHE A 204 -8.91 -0.61 1.52
CA PHE A 204 -10.07 -1.13 2.24
C PHE A 204 -11.38 -0.87 1.49
N SER A 205 -12.35 -1.74 1.74
CA SER A 205 -13.71 -1.59 1.22
C SER A 205 -14.34 -0.26 1.63
N PRO A 206 -15.06 0.45 0.75
CA PRO A 206 -15.66 1.76 1.02
C PRO A 206 -16.90 1.72 1.93
N ASN A 207 -17.12 0.63 2.64
CA ASN A 207 -18.24 0.47 3.57
C ASN A 207 -17.83 0.79 5.03
N GLN A 208 -18.78 0.74 5.95
CA GLN A 208 -18.54 1.04 7.36
C GLN A 208 -17.52 0.08 7.99
N ARG A 209 -17.55 -1.20 7.61
CA ARG A 209 -16.62 -2.24 8.11
C ARG A 209 -15.19 -1.95 7.64
N GLY A 210 -14.99 -1.61 6.36
CA GLY A 210 -13.68 -1.26 5.82
C GLY A 210 -13.10 0.00 6.50
N ARG A 211 -13.92 1.03 6.70
CA ARG A 211 -13.48 2.24 7.44
C ARG A 211 -13.07 1.94 8.88
N ALA A 212 -13.81 1.09 9.59
CA ALA A 212 -13.47 0.71 10.95
C ALA A 212 -12.14 -0.08 11.01
N LEU A 213 -11.90 -0.98 10.05
CA LEU A 213 -10.65 -1.74 9.95
C LEU A 213 -9.46 -0.85 9.55
N ALA A 214 -9.64 0.12 8.65
CA ALA A 214 -8.60 1.09 8.29
C ALA A 214 -8.21 1.97 9.49
N ALA A 215 -9.18 2.45 10.25
CA ALA A 215 -8.92 3.23 11.46
C ALA A 215 -8.18 2.41 12.54
N LEU A 216 -8.57 1.13 12.73
CA LEU A 216 -7.85 0.23 13.62
C LEU A 216 -6.41 -0.03 13.13
N PHE A 217 -6.22 -0.21 11.82
CA PHE A 217 -4.89 -0.36 11.23
C PHE A 217 -4.01 0.84 11.56
N ASP A 218 -4.47 2.06 11.31
CA ASP A 218 -3.73 3.29 11.59
C ASP A 218 -3.35 3.41 13.08
N GLN A 219 -4.32 3.17 13.97
CA GLN A 219 -4.07 3.21 15.41
C GLN A 219 -3.00 2.22 15.85
N ARG A 220 -3.04 1.00 15.30
CA ARG A 220 -2.09 -0.05 15.63
C ARG A 220 -0.71 0.19 15.01
N MET A 221 -0.66 0.63 13.76
CA MET A 221 0.59 0.95 13.07
C MET A 221 1.38 2.04 13.81
N ALA A 222 0.73 3.11 14.25
CA ALA A 222 1.36 4.17 15.03
C ALA A 222 2.13 3.60 16.25
N VAL A 223 1.51 2.68 16.99
CA VAL A 223 2.16 2.03 18.16
C VAL A 223 3.27 1.08 17.76
N LEU A 224 3.03 0.24 16.72
CA LEU A 224 3.97 -0.80 16.29
C LEU A 224 5.24 -0.21 15.65
N VAL A 225 5.10 0.89 14.92
CA VAL A 225 6.24 1.62 14.35
C VAL A 225 7.02 2.33 15.47
N GLN A 226 6.34 3.04 16.36
CA GLN A 226 6.99 3.77 17.45
C GLN A 226 7.82 2.85 18.36
N ASN A 227 7.32 1.66 18.69
CA ASN A 227 8.02 0.71 19.57
C ASN A 227 8.93 -0.27 18.81
N GLY A 228 9.00 -0.20 17.48
CA GLY A 228 9.82 -1.06 16.62
C GLY A 228 9.37 -2.52 16.55
N ALA A 229 8.13 -2.83 16.94
CA ALA A 229 7.63 -4.21 17.02
C ALA A 229 7.45 -4.90 15.65
N LEU A 230 7.56 -4.15 14.56
CA LEU A 230 7.56 -4.70 13.18
C LEU A 230 8.96 -5.10 12.72
N LYS A 231 10.04 -4.54 13.28
CA LYS A 231 11.42 -4.83 12.84
C LYS A 231 11.76 -6.32 12.75
N PRO A 232 11.39 -7.17 13.72
CA PRO A 232 11.67 -8.61 13.64
C PRO A 232 10.99 -9.30 12.46
N ILE A 233 9.81 -8.80 12.02
CA ILE A 233 9.09 -9.37 10.87
C ILE A 233 9.89 -9.09 9.61
N PHE A 234 10.28 -7.83 9.36
CA PHE A 234 11.09 -7.46 8.20
C PHE A 234 12.44 -8.20 8.19
N ALA A 235 13.11 -8.29 9.34
CA ALA A 235 14.36 -9.04 9.46
C ALA A 235 14.18 -10.53 9.17
N GLY A 236 13.07 -11.15 9.59
CA GLY A 236 12.75 -12.55 9.33
C GLY A 236 12.59 -12.86 7.84
N TRP A 237 12.10 -11.90 7.07
CA TRP A 237 11.98 -12.00 5.61
C TRP A 237 13.17 -11.42 4.84
N ASN A 238 14.25 -11.03 5.56
CA ASN A 238 15.44 -10.40 4.99
C ASN A 238 15.11 -9.16 4.12
N LYS A 239 14.10 -8.41 4.54
CA LYS A 239 13.67 -7.16 3.87
C LYS A 239 14.06 -5.94 4.72
N PRO A 240 14.46 -4.82 4.09
CA PRO A 240 14.77 -3.59 4.81
C PRO A 240 13.52 -3.02 5.51
N TYR A 241 13.70 -2.52 6.73
CA TYR A 241 12.62 -1.88 7.50
C TYR A 241 12.27 -0.51 6.91
N PRO A 242 11.00 -0.27 6.48
CA PRO A 242 10.67 0.92 5.68
C PRO A 242 10.36 2.16 6.51
N PHE A 243 10.22 2.04 7.83
CA PHE A 243 9.80 3.15 8.68
C PHE A 243 11.00 3.82 9.34
N SER A 244 11.09 5.15 9.21
CA SER A 244 12.06 5.99 9.91
C SER A 244 11.33 7.11 10.65
N PRO A 245 11.98 7.78 11.62
CA PRO A 245 11.37 8.94 12.28
C PRO A 245 10.99 10.08 11.32
N ALA A 246 11.58 10.11 10.12
CA ALA A 246 11.31 11.11 9.10
C ALA A 246 10.17 10.70 8.13
N THR A 247 9.75 9.43 8.14
CA THR A 247 8.70 8.89 7.25
C THR A 247 7.38 8.63 7.96
N ASN A 248 7.23 9.10 9.19
CA ASN A 248 5.94 9.08 9.87
C ASN A 248 4.99 10.09 9.22
N PRO A 249 3.73 9.70 8.94
CA PRO A 249 2.72 10.59 8.38
C PRO A 249 2.41 11.76 9.30
#